data_8956cc71ae1de263da9556c625a1d840
#
_entry.id   8956cc71ae1de263da9556c625a1d840
#
_cell.length_a   1.000
_cell.length_b   1.000
_cell.length_c   1.000
_cell.angle_alpha   90.00
_cell.angle_beta   90.00
_cell.angle_gamma   90.00
#
_symmetry.space_group_name_H-M   'P 1'
#
loop_
_entity.id
_entity.type
_entity.pdbx_description
1 polymer ?
#
loop_
_entity_poly.entity_id
_entity_poly.type
_entity_poly.pdbx_seq_one_letter_code
_entity_poly.pdbx_strand_id
1 'polypeptide(L)'
;MTDKGPKPLGYSELFEGKRVALFAVPGAFTPTCSQQHLPGFVNKAEELTDKGIDTVACMSVNDVFVMDAWGKSQNANEKVLMLADGNGEFTAALGLQLDASGFGMGSRSQRFSLVINDGQVEILNVEDGGEFRVSSCEFMIDQL
;
A
#
# COMPACT_ATOMS: atom_id res chain seq x y z
N MET A 1 10.67 5.47 -5.75
CA MET A 1 11.75 5.49 -6.78
C MET A 1 11.36 6.45 -7.88
N THR A 2 12.29 7.26 -8.35
CA THR A 2 12.10 8.17 -9.49
C THR A 2 13.14 7.85 -10.57
N ASP A 3 13.03 8.48 -11.75
CA ASP A 3 14.01 8.33 -12.84
C ASP A 3 15.42 8.77 -12.42
N LYS A 4 15.51 9.60 -11.39
CA LYS A 4 16.78 10.11 -10.84
C LYS A 4 17.21 9.36 -9.55
N GLY A 5 16.56 8.25 -9.22
CA GLY A 5 16.82 7.46 -8.03
C GLY A 5 15.80 7.65 -6.92
N PRO A 6 16.10 7.19 -5.69
CA PRO A 6 15.20 7.32 -4.56
C PRO A 6 14.94 8.79 -4.22
N LYS A 7 13.68 9.10 -3.89
CA LYS A 7 13.28 10.43 -3.45
C LYS A 7 12.36 10.31 -2.24
N PRO A 8 12.62 11.06 -1.15
CA PRO A 8 11.67 11.15 -0.05
C PRO A 8 10.34 11.73 -0.53
N LEU A 9 9.24 11.19 0.01
CA LEU A 9 7.90 11.68 -0.28
C LEU A 9 7.25 12.06 1.05
N GLY A 10 6.97 13.35 1.23
CA GLY A 10 6.35 13.86 2.44
C GLY A 10 4.86 13.60 2.48
N TYR A 11 4.30 13.62 3.69
CA TYR A 11 2.87 13.43 3.91
C TYR A 11 2.02 14.41 3.09
N SER A 12 2.37 15.70 3.11
CA SER A 12 1.64 16.71 2.36
C SER A 12 1.69 16.49 0.85
N GLU A 13 2.84 16.08 0.32
CA GLU A 13 2.98 15.80 -1.12
C GLU A 13 2.08 14.64 -1.56
N LEU A 14 1.94 13.63 -0.70
CA LEU A 14 1.17 12.45 -1.03
C LEU A 14 -0.34 12.66 -0.83
N PHE A 15 -0.75 13.33 0.24
CA PHE A 15 -2.15 13.35 0.67
C PHE A 15 -2.86 14.69 0.55
N GLU A 16 -2.15 15.82 0.59
CA GLU A 16 -2.80 17.13 0.60
C GLU A 16 -3.55 17.40 -0.70
N GLY A 17 -4.82 17.75 -0.59
CA GLY A 17 -5.68 18.05 -1.73
C GLY A 17 -6.00 16.85 -2.62
N LYS A 18 -5.72 15.63 -2.16
CA LYS A 18 -5.91 14.41 -2.94
C LYS A 18 -6.70 13.38 -2.18
N ARG A 19 -7.40 12.55 -2.92
CA ARG A 19 -8.06 11.35 -2.40
C ARG A 19 -7.24 10.14 -2.79
N VAL A 20 -6.63 9.49 -1.80
CA VAL A 20 -5.65 8.42 -2.01
C VAL A 20 -6.20 7.10 -1.48
N ALA A 21 -6.18 6.07 -2.33
CA ALA A 21 -6.38 4.69 -1.91
C ALA A 21 -5.01 4.08 -1.65
N LEU A 22 -4.74 3.77 -0.39
CA LEU A 22 -3.48 3.16 0.05
C LEU A 22 -3.77 1.76 0.58
N PHE A 23 -2.99 0.80 0.14
CA PHE A 23 -2.99 -0.51 0.76
C PHE A 23 -1.57 -0.88 1.20
N ALA A 24 -1.48 -1.61 2.30
CA ALA A 24 -0.21 -2.03 2.87
C ALA A 24 -0.13 -3.55 2.96
N VAL A 25 1.05 -4.06 2.76
CA VAL A 25 1.35 -5.48 2.77
C VAL A 25 2.50 -5.77 3.73
N PRO A 26 2.53 -6.97 4.35
CA PRO A 26 3.65 -7.36 5.23
C PRO A 26 5.00 -7.44 4.53
N GLY A 27 5.03 -7.72 3.23
CA GLY A 27 6.30 -7.78 2.52
C GLY A 27 6.15 -7.92 1.02
N ALA A 28 6.98 -7.18 0.28
CA ALA A 28 7.15 -7.35 -1.15
C ALA A 28 7.59 -8.79 -1.45
N PHE A 29 7.18 -9.33 -2.60
CA PHE A 29 7.50 -10.67 -3.08
C PHE A 29 6.96 -11.83 -2.23
N THR A 30 6.18 -11.56 -1.18
CA THR A 30 5.53 -12.62 -0.40
C THR A 30 4.27 -13.12 -1.12
N PRO A 31 3.79 -14.36 -0.83
CA PRO A 31 2.77 -15.01 -1.69
C PRO A 31 1.46 -14.23 -1.86
N THR A 32 0.73 -13.95 -0.78
CA THR A 32 -0.56 -13.23 -0.88
C THR A 32 -0.41 -11.83 -1.44
N CYS A 33 0.67 -11.14 -1.07
CA CYS A 33 0.96 -9.80 -1.55
C CYS A 33 1.17 -9.77 -3.07
N SER A 34 1.89 -10.76 -3.60
CA SER A 34 2.24 -10.85 -5.02
C SER A 34 1.16 -11.51 -5.88
N GLN A 35 0.37 -12.42 -5.31
CA GLN A 35 -0.60 -13.22 -6.08
C GLN A 35 -2.00 -12.63 -6.05
N GLN A 36 -2.36 -11.89 -5.01
CA GLN A 36 -3.73 -11.42 -4.80
C GLN A 36 -3.84 -9.93 -4.53
N HIS A 37 -3.12 -9.39 -3.55
CA HIS A 37 -3.35 -8.03 -3.08
C HIS A 37 -2.94 -6.99 -4.12
N LEU A 38 -1.68 -6.97 -4.52
CA LEU A 38 -1.19 -6.02 -5.51
C LEU A 38 -1.89 -6.21 -6.88
N PRO A 39 -2.02 -7.44 -7.43
CA PRO A 39 -2.71 -7.61 -8.69
C PRO A 39 -4.15 -7.10 -8.69
N GLY A 40 -4.87 -7.25 -7.59
CA GLY A 40 -6.24 -6.74 -7.47
C GLY A 40 -6.31 -5.22 -7.67
N PHE A 41 -5.42 -4.48 -7.03
CA PHE A 41 -5.36 -3.02 -7.20
C PHE A 41 -4.85 -2.61 -8.57
N VAL A 42 -3.88 -3.31 -9.14
CA VAL A 42 -3.38 -3.04 -10.49
C VAL A 42 -4.50 -3.22 -11.52
N ASN A 43 -5.24 -4.32 -11.44
CA ASN A 43 -6.29 -4.63 -12.40
C ASN A 43 -7.50 -3.70 -12.30
N LYS A 44 -7.76 -3.14 -11.12
CA LYS A 44 -8.93 -2.30 -10.85
C LYS A 44 -8.61 -0.84 -10.58
N ALA A 45 -7.39 -0.41 -10.88
CA ALA A 45 -6.98 0.98 -10.65
C ALA A 45 -7.89 1.99 -11.37
N GLU A 46 -8.35 1.67 -12.59
CA GLU A 46 -9.24 2.52 -13.35
C GLU A 46 -10.62 2.66 -12.69
N GLU A 47 -11.15 1.56 -12.13
CA GLU A 47 -12.42 1.60 -11.39
C GLU A 47 -12.32 2.52 -10.17
N LEU A 48 -11.19 2.50 -9.46
CA LEU A 48 -10.95 3.41 -8.35
C LEU A 48 -10.90 4.87 -8.82
N THR A 49 -10.21 5.14 -9.93
CA THR A 49 -10.15 6.47 -10.52
C THR A 49 -11.55 6.98 -10.90
N ASP A 50 -12.37 6.13 -11.48
CA ASP A 50 -13.74 6.47 -11.83
C ASP A 50 -14.61 6.79 -10.61
N LYS A 51 -14.23 6.31 -9.44
CA LYS A 51 -14.91 6.58 -8.17
C LYS A 51 -14.29 7.75 -7.38
N GLY A 52 -13.42 8.53 -8.00
CA GLY A 52 -12.87 9.75 -7.44
C GLY A 52 -11.54 9.59 -6.71
N ILE A 53 -10.86 8.47 -6.85
CA ILE A 53 -9.51 8.27 -6.30
C ILE A 53 -8.48 8.91 -7.24
N ASP A 54 -7.67 9.81 -6.69
CA ASP A 54 -6.61 10.50 -7.46
C ASP A 54 -5.34 9.66 -7.57
N THR A 55 -5.00 8.92 -6.51
CA THR A 55 -3.77 8.14 -6.44
C THR A 55 -4.04 6.79 -5.78
N VAL A 56 -3.56 5.72 -6.40
CA VAL A 56 -3.53 4.38 -5.80
C VAL A 56 -2.10 4.09 -5.40
N ALA A 57 -1.88 3.73 -4.14
CA ALA A 57 -0.55 3.51 -3.59
C ALA A 57 -0.46 2.20 -2.82
N CYS A 58 0.70 1.56 -2.91
CA CYS A 58 1.05 0.36 -2.15
C CYS A 58 2.23 0.67 -1.24
N MET A 59 2.14 0.29 0.03
CA MET A 59 3.19 0.50 1.00
C MET A 59 3.62 -0.81 1.67
N SER A 60 4.89 -0.91 1.97
CA SER A 60 5.44 -2.00 2.76
C SER A 60 6.67 -1.51 3.54
N VAL A 61 6.99 -2.21 4.63
CA VAL A 61 8.23 -2.01 5.38
C VAL A 61 9.33 -2.77 4.65
N ASN A 62 9.68 -2.25 3.49
CA ASN A 62 10.77 -2.69 2.63
C ASN A 62 11.50 -1.44 2.13
N ASP A 63 12.73 -1.60 1.69
CA ASP A 63 13.43 -0.47 1.10
C ASP A 63 12.91 -0.11 -0.30
N VAL A 64 13.29 1.07 -0.78
CA VAL A 64 12.79 1.60 -2.05
C VAL A 64 13.24 0.76 -3.26
N PHE A 65 14.39 0.13 -3.19
CA PHE A 65 14.91 -0.69 -4.28
C PHE A 65 14.10 -1.97 -4.43
N VAL A 66 13.76 -2.60 -3.31
CA VAL A 66 12.89 -3.79 -3.30
C VAL A 66 11.50 -3.43 -3.79
N MET A 67 10.92 -2.32 -3.33
CA MET A 67 9.59 -1.89 -3.75
C MET A 67 9.55 -1.56 -5.25
N ASP A 68 10.57 -0.93 -5.77
CA ASP A 68 10.67 -0.64 -7.20
C ASP A 68 10.75 -1.93 -8.04
N ALA A 69 11.60 -2.86 -7.63
CA ALA A 69 11.75 -4.14 -8.31
C ALA A 69 10.45 -4.96 -8.29
N TRP A 70 9.78 -4.96 -7.14
CA TRP A 70 8.50 -5.66 -7.01
C TRP A 70 7.42 -5.04 -7.90
N GLY A 71 7.31 -3.71 -7.90
CA GLY A 71 6.38 -3.01 -8.77
C GLY A 71 6.62 -3.30 -10.26
N LYS A 72 7.87 -3.32 -10.69
CA LYS A 72 8.23 -3.68 -12.07
C LYS A 72 7.87 -5.13 -12.40
N SER A 73 8.13 -6.06 -11.50
CA SER A 73 7.80 -7.48 -11.69
C SER A 73 6.29 -7.73 -11.84
N GLN A 74 5.48 -6.86 -11.27
CA GLN A 74 4.02 -6.94 -11.29
C GLN A 74 3.39 -6.02 -12.36
N ASN A 75 4.20 -5.31 -13.13
CA ASN A 75 3.74 -4.30 -14.09
C ASN A 75 2.85 -3.23 -13.43
N ALA A 76 3.19 -2.84 -12.20
CA ALA A 76 2.35 -1.99 -11.36
C ALA A 76 2.72 -0.50 -11.42
N ASN A 77 3.94 -0.16 -11.83
CA ASN A 77 4.53 1.17 -11.61
C ASN A 77 3.78 2.34 -12.26
N GLU A 78 3.01 2.10 -13.33
CA GLU A 78 2.21 3.14 -13.98
C GLU A 78 0.82 3.31 -13.37
N LYS A 79 0.34 2.32 -12.62
CA LYS A 79 -1.01 2.28 -12.05
C LYS A 79 -1.04 2.43 -10.54
N VAL A 80 -0.01 1.97 -9.86
CA VAL A 80 0.11 1.97 -8.41
C VAL A 80 1.44 2.59 -8.03
N LEU A 81 1.39 3.63 -7.19
CA LEU A 81 2.58 4.26 -6.64
C LEU A 81 3.17 3.35 -5.56
N MET A 82 4.40 2.89 -5.76
CA MET A 82 5.08 1.99 -4.83
C MET A 82 5.82 2.81 -3.78
N LEU A 83 5.39 2.72 -2.53
CA LEU A 83 5.94 3.47 -1.40
C LEU A 83 6.77 2.57 -0.50
N ALA A 84 7.96 3.01 -0.14
CA ALA A 84 8.87 2.29 0.75
C ALA A 84 8.84 2.94 2.13
N ASP A 85 8.30 2.23 3.12
CA ASP A 85 8.39 2.60 4.53
C ASP A 85 9.54 1.82 5.17
N GLY A 86 10.75 2.04 4.66
CA GLY A 86 11.91 1.20 4.96
C GLY A 86 12.26 1.12 6.45
N ASN A 87 12.06 2.22 7.18
CA ASN A 87 12.31 2.27 8.62
C ASN A 87 11.05 1.97 9.47
N GLY A 88 9.91 1.75 8.83
CA GLY A 88 8.66 1.49 9.54
C GLY A 88 8.05 2.68 10.25
N GLU A 89 8.49 3.90 9.94
CA GLU A 89 8.06 5.11 10.63
C GLU A 89 6.57 5.42 10.42
N PHE A 90 6.11 5.34 9.18
CA PHE A 90 4.72 5.59 8.84
C PHE A 90 3.80 4.50 9.42
N THR A 91 4.22 3.25 9.31
CA THR A 91 3.50 2.11 9.90
C THR A 91 3.37 2.27 11.42
N ALA A 92 4.44 2.68 12.10
CA ALA A 92 4.43 2.94 13.53
C ALA A 92 3.51 4.10 13.90
N ALA A 93 3.52 5.17 13.11
CA ALA A 93 2.64 6.33 13.33
C ALA A 93 1.16 5.96 13.22
N LEU A 94 0.81 4.99 12.37
CA LEU A 94 -0.55 4.48 12.26
C LEU A 94 -0.92 3.47 13.36
N GLY A 95 0.07 2.97 14.11
CA GLY A 95 -0.16 1.91 15.11
C GLY A 95 -0.46 0.55 14.48
N LEU A 96 -0.03 0.30 13.25
CA LEU A 96 -0.33 -0.91 12.49
C LEU A 96 0.90 -1.80 12.26
N GLN A 97 1.82 -1.81 13.21
CA GLN A 97 2.98 -2.68 13.16
C GLN A 97 2.58 -4.15 13.30
N LEU A 98 3.35 -5.00 12.65
CA LEU A 98 3.24 -6.44 12.75
C LEU A 98 4.59 -7.01 13.19
N ASP A 99 4.60 -7.77 14.27
CA ASP A 99 5.77 -8.56 14.65
C ASP A 99 5.81 -9.83 13.81
N ALA A 100 6.62 -9.82 12.77
CA ALA A 100 6.83 -10.96 11.88
C ALA A 100 8.14 -11.70 12.18
N SER A 101 8.69 -11.54 13.39
CA SER A 101 9.94 -12.20 13.79
C SER A 101 9.85 -13.72 13.74
N GLY A 102 8.66 -14.28 13.97
CA GLY A 102 8.43 -15.73 13.84
C GLY A 102 8.67 -16.28 12.43
N PHE A 103 8.64 -15.42 11.41
CA PHE A 103 8.94 -15.75 10.02
C PHE A 103 10.32 -15.23 9.57
N GLY A 104 11.12 -14.73 10.50
CA GLY A 104 12.42 -14.15 10.17
C GLY A 104 12.32 -12.80 9.46
N MET A 105 11.19 -12.13 9.55
CA MET A 105 10.92 -10.88 8.82
C MET A 105 11.02 -9.63 9.70
N GLY A 106 11.13 -9.79 11.02
CA GLY A 106 11.21 -8.66 11.94
C GLY A 106 9.92 -7.87 12.04
N SER A 107 10.04 -6.55 12.23
CA SER A 107 8.88 -5.65 12.31
C SER A 107 8.41 -5.27 10.91
N ARG A 108 7.14 -5.50 10.64
CA ARG A 108 6.50 -5.23 9.35
C ARG A 108 5.20 -4.46 9.56
N SER A 109 4.46 -4.23 8.47
CA SER A 109 3.11 -3.68 8.53
C SER A 109 2.09 -4.81 8.57
N GLN A 110 1.00 -4.59 9.32
CA GLN A 110 -0.21 -5.38 9.11
C GLN A 110 -0.71 -5.17 7.69
N ARG A 111 -1.52 -6.10 7.20
CA ARG A 111 -2.20 -5.96 5.91
C ARG A 111 -3.44 -5.11 6.10
N PHE A 112 -3.53 -4.01 5.39
CA PHE A 112 -4.69 -3.12 5.46
C PHE A 112 -4.91 -2.38 4.15
N SER A 113 -6.08 -1.77 4.01
CA SER A 113 -6.36 -0.77 2.99
C SER A 113 -7.04 0.42 3.64
N LEU A 114 -6.82 1.60 3.10
CA LEU A 114 -7.45 2.81 3.58
C LEU A 114 -7.68 3.81 2.44
N VAL A 115 -8.62 4.70 2.65
CA VAL A 115 -8.82 5.87 1.79
C VAL A 115 -8.60 7.11 2.64
N ILE A 116 -7.70 7.96 2.19
CA ILE A 116 -7.42 9.26 2.81
C ILE A 116 -7.88 10.35 1.84
N ASN A 117 -8.71 11.25 2.33
CA ASN A 117 -9.19 12.40 1.57
C ASN A 117 -8.66 13.68 2.20
N ASP A 118 -7.78 14.38 1.48
CA ASP A 118 -7.15 15.62 1.93
C ASP A 118 -6.56 15.48 3.36
N GLY A 119 -5.82 14.40 3.58
CA GLY A 119 -5.14 14.12 4.84
C GLY A 119 -6.00 13.50 5.94
N GLN A 120 -7.29 13.25 5.69
CA GLN A 120 -8.20 12.62 6.67
C GLN A 120 -8.60 11.22 6.23
N VAL A 121 -8.51 10.27 7.15
CA VAL A 121 -8.91 8.88 6.88
C VAL A 121 -10.43 8.80 6.77
N GLU A 122 -10.92 8.38 5.60
CA GLU A 122 -12.35 8.11 5.37
C GLU A 122 -12.71 6.65 5.62
N ILE A 123 -11.83 5.74 5.17
CA ILE A 123 -12.05 4.29 5.21
C ILE A 123 -10.77 3.66 5.73
N LEU A 124 -10.91 2.71 6.65
CA LEU A 124 -9.79 1.90 7.13
C LEU A 124 -10.28 0.46 7.33
N ASN A 125 -9.65 -0.47 6.62
CA ASN A 125 -9.92 -1.90 6.73
C ASN A 125 -8.63 -2.63 7.06
N VAL A 126 -8.54 -3.17 8.28
CA VAL A 126 -7.37 -3.92 8.75
C VAL A 126 -7.71 -5.40 8.79
N GLU A 127 -6.85 -6.22 8.19
CA GLU A 127 -7.02 -7.67 8.23
C GLU A 127 -6.77 -8.23 9.63
N ASP A 128 -7.46 -9.33 9.92
CA ASP A 128 -7.26 -10.05 11.17
C ASP A 128 -6.26 -11.19 10.92
N GLY A 129 -5.08 -11.10 11.54
CA GLY A 129 -4.02 -12.09 11.40
C GLY A 129 -3.51 -12.20 9.95
N GLY A 130 -3.46 -13.42 9.42
CA GLY A 130 -3.01 -13.68 8.05
C GLY A 130 -4.11 -13.66 7.00
N GLU A 131 -5.28 -13.13 7.31
CA GLU A 131 -6.42 -13.13 6.41
C GLU A 131 -6.27 -12.13 5.25
N PHE A 132 -7.01 -12.38 4.17
CA PHE A 132 -7.18 -11.48 3.04
C PHE A 132 -8.65 -11.40 2.66
N ARG A 133 -9.42 -10.55 3.35
CA ARG A 133 -10.88 -10.44 3.24
C ARG A 133 -11.34 -9.00 3.06
N VAL A 134 -10.87 -8.09 3.94
CA VAL A 134 -11.39 -6.72 4.02
C VAL A 134 -10.47 -5.68 3.42
N SER A 135 -9.23 -6.03 3.06
CA SER A 135 -8.24 -5.10 2.50
C SER A 135 -8.12 -5.17 0.99
N SER A 136 -8.93 -6.01 0.33
CA SER A 136 -8.91 -6.14 -1.12
C SER A 136 -9.43 -4.89 -1.83
N CYS A 137 -9.06 -4.74 -3.09
CA CYS A 137 -9.57 -3.67 -3.93
C CYS A 137 -11.10 -3.76 -4.10
N GLU A 138 -11.62 -4.96 -4.28
CA GLU A 138 -13.05 -5.21 -4.42
C GLU A 138 -13.82 -4.73 -3.19
N PHE A 139 -13.32 -5.04 -2.01
CA PHE A 139 -13.94 -4.62 -0.76
C PHE A 139 -13.96 -3.09 -0.64
N MET A 140 -12.85 -2.43 -1.00
CA MET A 140 -12.77 -0.97 -1.01
C MET A 140 -13.75 -0.35 -2.00
N ILE A 141 -13.83 -0.89 -3.22
CA ILE A 141 -14.74 -0.39 -4.26
C ILE A 141 -16.19 -0.41 -3.78
N ASP A 142 -16.59 -1.48 -3.09
CA ASP A 142 -17.95 -1.60 -2.55
C ASP A 142 -18.26 -0.55 -1.47
N GLN A 143 -17.25 0.05 -0.87
CA GLN A 143 -17.40 1.10 0.15
C GLN A 143 -17.40 2.51 -0.43
N LEU A 144 -17.00 2.68 -1.68
CA LEU A 144 -16.88 4.00 -2.33
C LEU A 144 -18.19 4.49 -3.00
#